data_81eff49364ef8ea2457409fa58ccd3ba
#
_entry.id   81eff49364ef8ea2457409fa58ccd3ba
#
_cell.length_a   1.000
_cell.length_b   1.000
_cell.length_c   1.000
_cell.angle_alpha   90.00
_cell.angle_beta   90.00
_cell.angle_gamma   90.00
#
_symmetry.space_group_name_H-M   'P 1'
#
loop_
_entity.id
_entity.type
_entity.pdbx_description
1 polymer ?
#
loop_
_entity_poly.entity_id
_entity_poly.type
_entity_poly.pdbx_seq_one_letter_code
_entity_poly.pdbx_strand_id
1 'polypeptide(L)'
;MYIVLSVLLGVLIGALLPWSIPAQYSIYAAVMLLAALDAASGGMNARLHHKFRGSLFVSGALGNGLIAVFLTYMGERIGISLYLAAVVVFGTRLFQNFGEIRRELLTLSGNRNTIGKNTDKTQELGQSDHLDPL
;
A
#
# COMPACT_ATOMS: atom_id res chain seq x y z
N MET A 1 -6.02 8.71 -2.99
CA MET A 1 -5.24 9.91 -2.70
C MET A 1 -5.25 10.24 -1.20
N TYR A 2 -6.43 10.33 -0.55
CA TYR A 2 -6.53 10.68 0.89
C TYR A 2 -5.81 9.70 1.84
N ILE A 3 -5.81 8.38 1.56
CA ILE A 3 -5.15 7.38 2.41
C ILE A 3 -3.62 7.59 2.42
N VAL A 4 -3.01 7.78 1.26
CA VAL A 4 -1.56 8.04 1.17
C VAL A 4 -1.21 9.36 1.85
N LEU A 5 -2.03 10.40 1.62
CA LEU A 5 -1.84 11.70 2.25
C LEU A 5 -1.97 11.62 3.78
N SER A 6 -2.94 10.85 4.30
CA SER A 6 -3.12 10.65 5.74
C SER A 6 -1.94 9.91 6.37
N VAL A 7 -1.41 8.89 5.69
CA VAL A 7 -0.24 8.15 6.18
C VAL A 7 0.99 9.03 6.18
N LEU A 8 1.24 9.78 5.09
CA LEU A 8 2.36 10.73 5.01
C LEU A 8 2.25 11.82 6.09
N LEU A 9 1.06 12.37 6.28
CA LEU A 9 0.81 13.38 7.32
C LEU A 9 1.04 12.81 8.72
N GLY A 10 0.59 11.58 8.99
CA GLY A 10 0.83 10.89 10.27
C GLY A 10 2.31 10.65 10.54
N VAL A 11 3.07 10.20 9.54
CA VAL A 11 4.51 10.02 9.64
C VAL A 11 5.22 11.36 9.87
N LEU A 12 4.82 12.41 9.14
CA LEU A 12 5.40 13.75 9.30
C LEU A 12 5.14 14.31 10.70
N ILE A 13 3.90 14.23 11.19
CA ILE A 13 3.55 14.67 12.54
C ILE A 13 4.33 13.85 13.57
N GLY A 14 4.40 12.53 13.43
CA GLY A 14 5.16 11.66 14.33
C GLY A 14 6.65 11.98 14.38
N ALA A 15 7.25 12.35 13.24
CA ALA A 15 8.65 12.74 13.15
C ALA A 15 8.94 14.11 13.77
N LEU A 16 7.97 15.01 13.76
CA LEU A 16 8.10 16.37 14.31
C LEU A 16 7.83 16.42 15.83
N LEU A 17 7.14 15.42 16.38
CA LEU A 17 6.90 15.35 17.83
C LEU A 17 8.18 14.93 18.57
N PRO A 18 8.63 15.70 19.58
CA PRO A 18 9.84 15.39 20.34
C PRO A 18 9.62 14.28 21.39
N TRP A 19 8.74 13.33 21.08
CA TRP A 19 8.48 12.19 21.97
C TRP A 19 9.43 11.04 21.64
N SER A 20 10.24 10.68 22.62
CA SER A 20 11.06 9.47 22.55
C SER A 20 10.29 8.30 23.15
N ILE A 21 10.18 7.21 22.38
CA ILE A 21 9.62 5.95 22.88
C ILE A 21 10.66 5.31 23.80
N PRO A 22 10.33 5.00 25.08
CA PRO A 22 11.25 4.29 25.94
C PRO A 22 11.73 2.97 25.29
N ALA A 23 13.01 2.63 25.45
CA ALA A 23 13.62 1.48 24.79
C ALA A 23 12.85 0.17 24.99
N GLN A 24 12.24 0.00 26.16
CA GLN A 24 11.41 -1.17 26.49
C GLN A 24 10.17 -1.35 25.62
N TYR A 25 9.66 -0.26 25.01
CA TYR A 25 8.47 -0.31 24.14
C TYR A 25 8.82 -0.16 22.66
N SER A 26 10.08 0.05 22.31
CA SER A 26 10.50 0.32 20.93
C SER A 26 10.16 -0.82 19.98
N ILE A 27 10.26 -2.07 20.43
CA ILE A 27 9.93 -3.24 19.61
C ILE A 27 8.43 -3.35 19.31
N TYR A 28 7.58 -3.01 20.29
CA TYR A 28 6.13 -2.96 20.09
C TYR A 28 5.76 -1.86 19.10
N ALA A 29 6.36 -0.69 19.25
CA ALA A 29 6.14 0.42 18.33
C ALA A 29 6.58 0.06 16.90
N ALA A 30 7.74 -0.58 16.73
CA ALA A 30 8.24 -1.02 15.43
C ALA A 30 7.30 -2.04 14.76
N VAL A 31 6.83 -3.04 15.49
CA VAL A 31 5.92 -4.06 14.97
C VAL A 31 4.55 -3.47 14.65
N MET A 32 4.04 -2.56 15.47
CA MET A 32 2.78 -1.85 15.22
C MET A 32 2.87 -0.93 14.00
N LEU A 33 4.00 -0.22 13.83
CA LEU A 33 4.24 0.59 12.64
C LEU A 33 4.26 -0.27 11.37
N LEU A 34 4.96 -1.42 11.42
CA LEU A 34 5.02 -2.33 10.30
C LEU A 34 3.64 -2.92 9.96
N ALA A 35 2.84 -3.28 10.97
CA ALA A 35 1.45 -3.71 10.79
C ALA A 35 0.57 -2.63 10.17
N ALA A 36 0.76 -1.36 10.57
CA ALA A 36 0.05 -0.22 9.99
C ALA A 36 0.42 0.02 8.51
N LEU A 37 1.71 -0.10 8.18
CA LEU A 37 2.20 0.02 6.79
C LEU A 37 1.68 -1.14 5.92
N ASP A 38 1.68 -2.37 6.43
CA ASP A 38 1.08 -3.53 5.75
C ASP A 38 -0.40 -3.30 5.48
N ALA A 39 -1.15 -2.87 6.48
CA ALA A 39 -2.57 -2.56 6.34
C ALA A 39 -2.80 -1.44 5.31
N ALA A 40 -2.04 -0.35 5.36
CA ALA A 40 -2.16 0.76 4.41
C ALA A 40 -1.90 0.32 2.97
N SER A 41 -0.82 -0.45 2.74
CA SER A 41 -0.46 -0.97 1.41
C SER A 41 -1.50 -1.96 0.89
N GLY A 42 -1.98 -2.88 1.74
CA GLY A 42 -3.03 -3.83 1.40
C GLY A 42 -4.37 -3.15 1.09
N GLY A 43 -4.73 -2.12 1.85
CA GLY A 43 -5.93 -1.31 1.58
C GLY A 43 -5.84 -0.55 0.26
N MET A 44 -4.68 -0.01 -0.07
CA MET A 44 -4.44 0.66 -1.35
C MET A 44 -4.52 -0.31 -2.52
N ASN A 45 -3.91 -1.49 -2.39
CA ASN A 45 -3.97 -2.54 -3.39
C ASN A 45 -5.43 -3.01 -3.63
N ALA A 46 -6.18 -3.29 -2.56
CA ALA A 46 -7.58 -3.66 -2.66
C ALA A 46 -8.45 -2.59 -3.34
N ARG A 47 -8.12 -1.32 -3.15
CA ARG A 47 -8.82 -0.20 -3.76
C ARG A 47 -8.55 -0.08 -5.26
N LEU A 48 -7.31 -0.31 -5.69
CA LEU A 48 -6.93 -0.34 -7.11
C LEU A 48 -7.69 -1.43 -7.87
N HIS A 49 -7.91 -2.58 -7.24
CA HIS A 49 -8.66 -3.70 -7.83
C HIS A 49 -10.19 -3.63 -7.61
N HIS A 50 -10.72 -2.49 -7.14
CA HIS A 50 -12.16 -2.30 -6.84
C HIS A 50 -12.75 -3.34 -5.85
N LYS A 51 -11.92 -3.97 -5.01
CA LYS A 51 -12.30 -4.99 -4.01
C LYS A 51 -12.28 -4.47 -2.58
N PHE A 52 -12.11 -3.18 -2.37
CA PHE A 52 -12.00 -2.60 -1.04
C PHE A 52 -13.30 -2.71 -0.26
N ARG A 53 -13.24 -3.35 0.91
CA ARG A 53 -14.34 -3.44 1.88
C ARG A 53 -13.83 -2.96 3.23
N GLY A 54 -14.31 -1.80 3.68
CA GLY A 54 -13.81 -1.12 4.88
C GLY A 54 -13.87 -1.98 6.15
N SER A 55 -14.95 -2.74 6.36
CA SER A 55 -15.11 -3.62 7.52
C SER A 55 -14.07 -4.76 7.54
N LEU A 56 -13.82 -5.39 6.39
CA LEU A 56 -12.79 -6.42 6.27
C LEU A 56 -11.38 -5.85 6.45
N PHE A 57 -11.15 -4.66 5.94
CA PHE A 57 -9.88 -3.96 6.10
C PHE A 57 -9.59 -3.66 7.57
N VAL A 58 -10.52 -3.01 8.27
CA VAL A 58 -10.35 -2.64 9.68
C VAL A 58 -10.19 -3.87 10.56
N SER A 59 -11.05 -4.90 10.40
CA SER A 59 -10.96 -6.11 11.20
C SER A 59 -9.66 -6.87 10.95
N GLY A 60 -9.20 -6.93 9.70
CA GLY A 60 -7.92 -7.55 9.35
C GLY A 60 -6.73 -6.80 9.92
N ALA A 61 -6.71 -5.48 9.81
CA ALA A 61 -5.64 -4.64 10.35
C ALA A 61 -5.53 -4.76 11.88
N LEU A 62 -6.67 -4.68 12.58
CA LEU A 62 -6.72 -4.83 14.04
C LEU A 62 -6.32 -6.25 14.46
N GLY A 63 -6.86 -7.28 13.82
CA GLY A 63 -6.53 -8.68 14.14
C GLY A 63 -5.05 -8.98 13.96
N ASN A 64 -4.48 -8.57 12.84
CA ASN A 64 -3.05 -8.74 12.56
C ASN A 64 -2.17 -7.97 13.55
N GLY A 65 -2.54 -6.73 13.89
CA GLY A 65 -1.83 -5.92 14.88
C GLY A 65 -1.86 -6.55 16.28
N LEU A 66 -3.03 -7.05 16.71
CA LEU A 66 -3.17 -7.74 18.01
C LEU A 66 -2.34 -9.02 18.08
N ILE A 67 -2.34 -9.84 17.01
CA ILE A 67 -1.50 -11.04 16.94
C ILE A 67 -0.02 -10.69 17.04
N ALA A 68 0.41 -9.63 16.36
CA ALA A 68 1.80 -9.18 16.38
C ALA A 68 2.24 -8.72 17.77
N VAL A 69 1.41 -7.94 18.47
CA VAL A 69 1.66 -7.50 19.85
C VAL A 69 1.69 -8.71 20.78
N PHE A 70 0.75 -9.64 20.62
CA PHE A 70 0.71 -10.87 21.43
C PHE A 70 1.97 -11.72 21.24
N LEU A 71 2.41 -11.94 20.00
CA LEU A 71 3.65 -12.65 19.70
C LEU A 71 4.88 -11.96 20.30
N THR A 72 4.93 -10.64 20.22
CA THR A 72 6.02 -9.85 20.81
C THR A 72 6.05 -10.06 22.34
N TYR A 73 4.90 -9.92 23.00
CA TYR A 73 4.79 -10.11 24.44
C TYR A 73 5.13 -11.54 24.89
N MET A 74 4.61 -12.56 24.19
CA MET A 74 4.93 -13.95 24.48
C MET A 74 6.42 -14.23 24.27
N GLY A 75 7.00 -13.71 23.19
CA GLY A 75 8.42 -13.85 22.89
C GLY A 75 9.30 -13.30 24.01
N GLU A 76 8.99 -12.12 24.52
CA GLU A 76 9.71 -11.54 25.66
C GLU A 76 9.62 -12.39 26.92
N ARG A 77 8.45 -13.00 27.18
CA ARG A 77 8.25 -13.85 28.36
C ARG A 77 9.03 -15.16 28.32
N ILE A 78 9.23 -15.74 27.15
CA ILE A 78 9.94 -17.02 26.97
C ILE A 78 11.38 -16.85 26.50
N GLY A 79 11.85 -15.59 26.32
CA GLY A 79 13.21 -15.30 25.87
C GLY A 79 13.48 -15.61 24.41
N ILE A 80 12.46 -15.64 23.55
CA ILE A 80 12.56 -15.92 22.12
C ILE A 80 11.99 -14.74 21.32
N SER A 81 12.67 -14.33 20.25
CA SER A 81 12.26 -13.19 19.41
C SER A 81 11.08 -13.54 18.47
N LEU A 82 9.92 -13.88 19.04
CA LEU A 82 8.72 -14.25 18.25
C LEU A 82 8.19 -13.09 17.39
N TYR A 83 8.50 -11.84 17.72
CA TYR A 83 8.15 -10.68 16.89
C TYR A 83 8.73 -10.77 15.48
N LEU A 84 9.83 -11.50 15.28
CA LEU A 84 10.44 -11.70 13.95
C LEU A 84 9.46 -12.41 12.99
N ALA A 85 8.60 -13.29 13.49
CA ALA A 85 7.56 -13.89 12.66
C ALA A 85 6.61 -12.84 12.11
N ALA A 86 6.16 -11.90 12.92
CA ALA A 86 5.32 -10.79 12.46
C ALA A 86 6.06 -9.88 11.48
N VAL A 87 7.34 -9.57 11.74
CA VAL A 87 8.19 -8.77 10.84
C VAL A 87 8.32 -9.42 9.47
N VAL A 88 8.58 -10.72 9.40
CA VAL A 88 8.68 -11.46 8.13
C VAL A 88 7.36 -11.45 7.37
N VAL A 89 6.25 -11.74 8.05
CA VAL A 89 4.91 -11.78 7.42
C VAL A 89 4.51 -10.41 6.89
N PHE A 90 4.59 -9.37 7.71
CA PHE A 90 4.20 -8.01 7.29
C PHE A 90 5.15 -7.45 6.24
N GLY A 91 6.47 -7.67 6.40
CA GLY A 91 7.47 -7.25 5.44
C GLY A 91 7.21 -7.88 4.06
N THR A 92 7.01 -9.19 4.01
CA THR A 92 6.73 -9.90 2.76
C THR A 92 5.46 -9.37 2.08
N ARG A 93 4.37 -9.18 2.83
CA ARG A 93 3.11 -8.65 2.31
C ARG A 93 3.24 -7.21 1.85
N LEU A 94 3.98 -6.39 2.58
CA LEU A 94 4.26 -5.01 2.21
C LEU A 94 4.95 -4.93 0.84
N PHE A 95 6.00 -5.72 0.63
CA PHE A 95 6.72 -5.77 -0.65
C PHE A 95 5.86 -6.32 -1.78
N GLN A 96 5.05 -7.34 -1.53
CA GLN A 96 4.10 -7.90 -2.52
C GLN A 96 3.08 -6.85 -2.93
N ASN A 97 2.42 -6.21 -1.96
CA ASN A 97 1.43 -5.16 -2.24
C ASN A 97 2.05 -3.99 -3.02
N PHE A 98 3.27 -3.60 -2.67
CA PHE A 98 3.99 -2.53 -3.38
C PHE A 98 4.31 -2.92 -4.83
N GLY A 99 4.72 -4.17 -5.06
CA GLY A 99 4.97 -4.72 -6.40
C GLY A 99 3.71 -4.71 -7.26
N GLU A 100 2.58 -5.11 -6.72
CA GLU A 100 1.27 -5.11 -7.41
C GLU A 100 0.81 -3.69 -7.72
N ILE A 101 0.86 -2.78 -6.75
CA ILE A 101 0.51 -1.37 -6.93
C ILE A 101 1.35 -0.74 -8.05
N ARG A 102 2.66 -0.96 -8.03
CA ARG A 102 3.57 -0.46 -9.08
C ARG A 102 3.18 -0.99 -10.46
N ARG A 103 2.94 -2.29 -10.56
CA ARG A 103 2.56 -2.92 -11.84
C ARG A 103 1.25 -2.34 -12.37
N GLU A 104 0.24 -2.21 -11.52
CA GLU A 104 -1.06 -1.67 -11.91
C GLU A 104 -0.95 -0.21 -12.40
N LEU A 105 -0.22 0.62 -11.68
CA LEU A 105 0.01 2.02 -12.07
C LEU A 105 0.71 2.15 -13.42
N LEU A 106 1.70 1.28 -13.70
CA LEU A 106 2.39 1.28 -14.99
C LEU A 106 1.49 0.80 -16.13
N THR A 107 0.64 -0.20 -15.89
CA THR A 107 -0.32 -0.71 -16.88
C THR A 107 -1.37 0.34 -17.24
N LEU A 108 -1.91 1.05 -16.25
CA LEU A 108 -2.87 2.14 -16.46
C LEU A 108 -2.24 3.29 -17.26
N SER A 109 -0.97 3.61 -17.01
CA SER A 109 -0.22 4.64 -17.75
C SER A 109 0.03 4.22 -19.20
N GLY A 110 0.42 2.96 -19.44
CA GLY A 110 0.66 2.41 -20.78
C GLY A 110 -0.60 2.39 -21.65
N ASN A 111 -1.72 1.98 -21.08
CA ASN A 111 -2.99 1.89 -21.82
C ASN A 111 -3.52 3.26 -22.25
N ARG A 112 -3.30 4.30 -21.44
CA ARG A 112 -3.67 5.70 -21.78
C ARG A 112 -2.92 6.19 -23.01
N ASN A 113 -1.63 5.86 -23.14
CA ASN A 113 -0.81 6.26 -24.29
C ASN A 113 -1.19 5.52 -25.59
N THR A 114 -1.69 4.28 -25.49
CA THR A 114 -2.13 3.50 -26.66
C THR A 114 -3.46 4.00 -27.20
N ILE A 115 -4.39 4.40 -26.34
CA ILE A 115 -5.69 4.95 -26.74
C ILE A 115 -5.49 6.31 -27.44
N GLY A 116 -4.64 7.20 -26.91
CA GLY A 116 -4.31 8.48 -27.53
C GLY A 116 -3.76 8.30 -28.95
N LYS A 117 -2.80 7.39 -29.13
CA LYS A 117 -2.21 7.11 -30.46
C LYS A 117 -3.20 6.57 -31.49
N ASN A 118 -4.16 5.75 -31.05
CA ASN A 118 -5.17 5.20 -31.96
C ASN A 118 -6.21 6.25 -32.36
N THR A 119 -6.53 7.19 -31.49
CA THR A 119 -7.46 8.30 -31.79
C THR A 119 -6.86 9.25 -32.83
N ASP A 120 -5.56 9.57 -32.68
CA ASP A 120 -4.85 10.43 -33.66
C ASP A 120 -4.79 9.76 -35.05
N LYS A 121 -4.46 8.46 -35.12
CA LYS A 121 -4.46 7.72 -36.40
C LYS A 121 -5.83 7.67 -37.07
N THR A 122 -6.90 7.53 -36.30
CA THR A 122 -8.27 7.48 -36.85
C THR A 122 -8.68 8.84 -37.40
N GLN A 123 -8.24 9.95 -36.77
CA GLN A 123 -8.50 11.29 -37.28
C GLN A 123 -7.70 11.58 -38.56
N GLU A 124 -6.44 11.16 -38.65
CA GLU A 124 -5.62 11.33 -39.85
C GLU A 124 -6.21 10.56 -41.05
N LEU A 125 -6.70 9.31 -40.84
CA LEU A 125 -7.31 8.51 -41.90
C LEU A 125 -8.67 9.07 -42.35
N GLY A 126 -9.47 9.62 -41.43
CA GLY A 126 -10.75 10.26 -41.73
C GLY A 126 -10.59 11.57 -42.51
N GLN A 127 -9.46 12.26 -42.34
CA GLN A 127 -9.18 13.53 -43.05
C GLN A 127 -8.61 13.31 -44.44
N SER A 128 -7.92 12.18 -44.67
CA SER A 128 -7.40 11.83 -46.02
C SER A 128 -8.50 11.37 -46.99
N ASP A 129 -9.58 10.76 -46.47
CA ASP A 129 -10.71 10.27 -47.28
C ASP A 129 -11.64 11.40 -47.79
N HIS A 130 -11.50 12.61 -47.22
CA HIS A 130 -12.29 13.79 -47.62
C HIS A 130 -11.58 14.69 -48.66
N LEU A 131 -10.37 14.34 -49.09
CA LEU A 131 -9.54 15.18 -49.97
C LEU A 131 -9.42 14.65 -51.41
N ASP A 132 -10.15 13.61 -51.81
CA ASP A 132 -10.29 13.19 -53.19
C ASP A 132 -11.70 13.52 -53.76
N PRO A 133 -11.95 14.71 -54.30
CA PRO A 133 -12.91 14.88 -55.35
C PRO A 133 -12.17 14.96 -56.69
N LEU A 134 -12.43 14.01 -57.60
CA LEU A 134 -12.25 14.00 -59.05
C LEU A 134 -11.53 15.19 -59.69
#